data_7f5329ddeed5085cfdfe4c9ccbcc26d4
#
_entry.id   7f5329ddeed5085cfdfe4c9ccbcc26d4
#
_cell.length_a   1.000
_cell.length_b   1.000
_cell.length_c   1.000
_cell.angle_alpha   90.00
_cell.angle_beta   90.00
_cell.angle_gamma   90.00
#
_symmetry.space_group_name_H-M   'P 1'
#
loop_
_entity.id
_entity.type
_entity.pdbx_description
1 polymer ?
#
loop_
_entity_poly.entity_id
_entity_poly.type
_entity_poly.pdbx_seq_one_letter_code
_entity_poly.pdbx_strand_id
1 'polypeptide(L)'
;MAVPLLDPAAPDFTRRYVNLADPRLGAQALEASDDFFAPKERMLNPEPAVFIPATYDDHGKWMDGWETRRKRTTGYDWCIVKLARPGVIKGVDIDTSHFTGNFPPAASIDAAYVVDGAPTQATEWIEIVPSTTLQGNSHHYVEARDARAFTHLRVNIYPDGGVARLRVYGQPQLDWAGASATEQFDLAAMENGGYVVAANNQHFGLASNLLLPGRGVNMGDGWETRRRREPGNDWAIIALAQPGVIRRIEVDTAFFKGNYPDRCSIQAAYMSGGTDSSLITQSMFWPVLLGEQKLQMDKQHFFEPEIAALGPVTHVRLNIIPDGGVSRLRLWGTLDK
;
A
#
# COMPACT_ATOMS: atom_id res chain seq x y z
N MET A 1 -12.53 -2.35 17.15
CA MET A 1 -11.25 -3.10 17.12
C MET A 1 -10.14 -2.07 17.04
N ALA A 2 -9.09 -2.19 17.85
CA ALA A 2 -7.95 -1.29 17.74
C ALA A 2 -7.28 -1.55 16.38
N VAL A 3 -7.04 -0.49 15.61
CA VAL A 3 -6.17 -0.55 14.43
C VAL A 3 -4.82 -1.04 14.91
N PRO A 4 -4.22 -2.08 14.30
CA PRO A 4 -2.88 -2.49 14.69
C PRO A 4 -1.98 -1.27 14.53
N LEU A 5 -1.37 -0.83 15.62
CA LEU A 5 -0.25 0.10 15.55
C LEU A 5 0.77 -0.52 14.60
N LEU A 6 1.32 0.29 13.71
CA LEU A 6 2.44 -0.14 12.88
C LEU A 6 3.46 -0.81 13.80
N ASP A 7 3.89 -2.00 13.40
CA ASP A 7 5.02 -2.65 14.05
C ASP A 7 6.19 -1.64 14.12
N PRO A 8 6.64 -1.26 15.31
CA PRO A 8 7.77 -0.32 15.43
C PRO A 8 9.04 -0.82 14.75
N ALA A 9 9.17 -2.14 14.57
CA ALA A 9 10.28 -2.78 13.89
C ALA A 9 10.12 -2.81 12.35
N ALA A 10 8.95 -2.42 11.81
CA ALA A 10 8.72 -2.41 10.38
C ALA A 10 9.62 -1.38 9.69
N PRO A 11 10.41 -1.78 8.69
CA PRO A 11 11.33 -0.89 7.98
C PRO A 11 10.57 0.16 7.16
N ASP A 12 11.27 1.23 6.80
CA ASP A 12 10.70 2.41 6.13
C ASP A 12 10.00 2.07 4.81
N PHE A 13 10.48 1.07 4.07
CA PHE A 13 9.87 0.66 2.81
C PHE A 13 8.40 0.21 2.97
N THR A 14 7.99 -0.31 4.13
CA THR A 14 6.61 -0.73 4.39
C THR A 14 5.63 0.46 4.49
N ARG A 15 6.16 1.64 4.75
CA ARG A 15 5.38 2.89 4.90
C ARG A 15 5.41 3.74 3.64
N ARG A 16 6.52 3.65 2.89
CA ARG A 16 6.80 4.51 1.74
C ARG A 16 6.26 3.96 0.43
N TYR A 17 6.22 2.63 0.29
CA TYR A 17 5.84 1.98 -0.98
C TYR A 17 4.51 1.25 -0.87
N VAL A 18 3.81 1.20 -2.00
CA VAL A 18 2.56 0.44 -2.10
C VAL A 18 2.83 -1.05 -2.05
N ASN A 19 1.90 -1.81 -1.45
CA ASN A 19 1.91 -3.26 -1.54
C ASN A 19 1.44 -3.71 -2.93
N LEU A 20 2.36 -4.05 -3.82
CA LEU A 20 2.08 -4.52 -5.18
C LEU A 20 1.39 -5.90 -5.22
N ALA A 21 1.36 -6.63 -4.10
CA ALA A 21 0.64 -7.90 -3.97
C ALA A 21 -0.78 -7.71 -3.37
N ASP A 22 -1.29 -6.49 -3.29
CA ASP A 22 -2.63 -6.22 -2.77
C ASP A 22 -3.71 -6.57 -3.80
N PRO A 23 -4.64 -7.50 -3.52
CA PRO A 23 -5.71 -7.88 -4.44
C PRO A 23 -6.69 -6.74 -4.73
N ARG A 24 -6.82 -5.75 -3.85
CA ARG A 24 -7.62 -4.54 -4.10
C ARG A 24 -7.08 -3.72 -5.26
N LEU A 25 -5.77 -3.82 -5.53
CA LEU A 25 -5.10 -3.20 -6.69
C LEU A 25 -5.11 -4.11 -7.93
N GLY A 26 -5.54 -5.35 -7.80
CA GLY A 26 -5.60 -6.33 -8.89
C GLY A 26 -4.52 -7.41 -8.86
N ALA A 27 -3.76 -7.55 -7.75
CA ALA A 27 -2.85 -8.67 -7.58
C ALA A 27 -3.59 -10.00 -7.43
N GLN A 28 -2.97 -11.09 -7.85
CA GLN A 28 -3.57 -12.43 -7.83
C GLN A 28 -2.53 -13.50 -7.50
N ALA A 29 -2.91 -14.47 -6.67
CA ALA A 29 -2.19 -15.73 -6.54
C ALA A 29 -2.67 -16.67 -7.66
N LEU A 30 -1.79 -16.95 -8.65
CA LEU A 30 -2.19 -17.65 -9.86
C LEU A 30 -2.15 -19.16 -9.69
N GLU A 31 -1.03 -19.69 -9.21
CA GLU A 31 -0.76 -21.12 -9.13
C GLU A 31 0.09 -21.43 -7.91
N ALA A 32 -0.12 -22.57 -7.30
CA ALA A 32 0.72 -23.11 -6.24
C ALA A 32 1.02 -24.58 -6.46
N SER A 33 2.16 -25.05 -6.00
CA SER A 33 2.51 -26.48 -6.03
C SER A 33 1.60 -27.32 -5.14
N ASP A 34 1.13 -26.76 -4.05
CA ASP A 34 0.16 -27.33 -3.11
C ASP A 34 -0.52 -26.19 -2.33
N ASP A 35 -1.83 -26.31 -2.09
CA ASP A 35 -2.62 -25.40 -1.26
C ASP A 35 -3.77 -26.14 -0.55
N PHE A 36 -3.50 -27.40 -0.21
CA PHE A 36 -4.51 -28.33 0.29
C PHE A 36 -5.11 -27.89 1.65
N PHE A 37 -4.28 -27.47 2.62
CA PHE A 37 -4.79 -27.10 3.93
C PHE A 37 -5.37 -25.69 3.96
N ALA A 38 -4.81 -24.76 3.20
CA ALA A 38 -5.36 -23.41 3.08
C ALA A 38 -5.02 -22.79 1.72
N PRO A 39 -6.02 -22.22 1.01
CA PRO A 39 -5.85 -21.72 -0.34
C PRO A 39 -4.86 -20.55 -0.41
N LYS A 40 -4.07 -20.55 -1.47
CA LYS A 40 -2.99 -19.57 -1.72
C LYS A 40 -3.47 -18.11 -1.73
N GLU A 41 -4.72 -17.87 -2.11
CA GLU A 41 -5.29 -16.52 -2.18
C GLU A 41 -5.32 -15.82 -0.81
N ARG A 42 -5.49 -16.59 0.28
CA ARG A 42 -5.54 -16.03 1.65
C ARG A 42 -4.26 -15.31 2.05
N MET A 43 -3.10 -15.71 1.53
CA MET A 43 -1.84 -15.04 1.86
C MET A 43 -1.77 -13.60 1.33
N LEU A 44 -2.62 -13.23 0.38
CA LEU A 44 -2.69 -11.86 -0.17
C LEU A 44 -3.75 -10.99 0.50
N ASN A 45 -4.58 -11.53 1.41
CA ASN A 45 -5.61 -10.75 2.08
C ASN A 45 -5.03 -9.44 2.65
N PRO A 46 -5.69 -8.28 2.42
CA PRO A 46 -5.18 -6.99 2.87
C PRO A 46 -5.18 -6.85 4.39
N GLU A 47 -6.14 -7.48 5.06
CA GLU A 47 -6.28 -7.43 6.51
C GLU A 47 -5.18 -8.22 7.23
N PRO A 48 -4.80 -7.86 8.46
CA PRO A 48 -3.95 -8.69 9.30
C PRO A 48 -4.49 -10.11 9.44
N ALA A 49 -3.60 -11.08 9.59
CA ALA A 49 -4.01 -12.46 9.81
C ALA A 49 -4.77 -12.61 11.13
N VAL A 50 -5.79 -13.44 11.14
CA VAL A 50 -6.60 -13.72 12.32
C VAL A 50 -6.49 -15.19 12.72
N PHE A 51 -6.58 -15.46 14.02
CA PHE A 51 -6.68 -16.81 14.55
C PHE A 51 -8.05 -17.00 15.19
N ILE A 52 -8.80 -17.99 14.71
CA ILE A 52 -10.11 -18.35 15.26
C ILE A 52 -9.99 -19.69 15.96
N PRO A 53 -10.00 -19.73 17.29
CA PRO A 53 -9.87 -20.97 18.05
C PRO A 53 -10.96 -21.99 17.70
N ALA A 54 -10.60 -23.27 17.69
CA ALA A 54 -11.52 -24.39 17.48
C ALA A 54 -12.31 -24.37 16.16
N THR A 55 -11.82 -23.64 15.15
CA THR A 55 -12.39 -23.64 13.81
C THR A 55 -11.67 -24.67 12.93
N TYR A 56 -12.45 -25.51 12.25
CA TYR A 56 -11.97 -26.55 11.36
C TYR A 56 -12.76 -26.50 10.06
N ASP A 57 -12.14 -26.89 8.98
CA ASP A 57 -12.77 -27.13 7.68
C ASP A 57 -12.54 -28.58 7.25
N ASP A 58 -12.91 -28.94 6.01
CA ASP A 58 -12.81 -30.29 5.48
C ASP A 58 -11.36 -30.79 5.37
N HIS A 59 -10.38 -29.89 5.46
CA HIS A 59 -8.95 -30.20 5.34
C HIS A 59 -8.20 -30.18 6.70
N GLY A 60 -8.86 -29.77 7.77
CA GLY A 60 -8.28 -29.77 9.10
C GLY A 60 -8.52 -28.49 9.89
N LYS A 61 -7.54 -28.05 10.69
CA LYS A 61 -7.62 -26.81 11.44
C LYS A 61 -7.59 -25.61 10.48
N TRP A 62 -8.58 -24.75 10.58
CA TRP A 62 -8.64 -23.57 9.75
C TRP A 62 -7.50 -22.58 10.10
N MET A 63 -6.75 -22.16 9.08
CA MET A 63 -5.68 -21.18 9.20
C MET A 63 -5.91 -20.04 8.20
N ASP A 64 -5.61 -18.81 8.63
CA ASP A 64 -5.74 -17.62 7.80
C ASP A 64 -4.43 -17.31 7.06
N GLY A 65 -4.21 -18.05 5.98
CA GLY A 65 -3.03 -17.93 5.14
C GLY A 65 -3.02 -19.00 4.05
N TRP A 66 -1.92 -19.13 3.35
CA TRP A 66 -1.61 -20.25 2.47
C TRP A 66 -0.92 -21.36 3.25
N GLU A 67 -1.37 -22.61 3.12
CA GLU A 67 -0.76 -23.75 3.81
C GLU A 67 -0.73 -24.99 2.95
N THR A 68 0.48 -25.58 2.82
CA THR A 68 0.75 -26.78 2.04
C THR A 68 0.76 -28.03 2.92
N ARG A 69 0.58 -29.19 2.32
CA ARG A 69 0.80 -30.49 2.99
C ARG A 69 2.27 -30.68 3.31
N ARG A 70 2.54 -31.45 4.36
CA ARG A 70 3.91 -31.87 4.65
C ARG A 70 4.51 -32.62 3.48
N LYS A 71 5.60 -32.09 2.92
CA LYS A 71 6.31 -32.67 1.79
C LYS A 71 7.10 -33.90 2.23
N ARG A 72 6.76 -35.03 1.65
CA ARG A 72 7.39 -36.33 1.94
C ARG A 72 8.33 -36.80 0.81
N THR A 73 8.50 -35.98 -0.22
CA THR A 73 9.39 -36.18 -1.36
C THR A 73 10.43 -35.06 -1.40
N THR A 74 11.49 -35.26 -2.18
CA THR A 74 12.47 -34.19 -2.43
C THR A 74 11.82 -32.99 -3.14
N GLY A 75 12.32 -31.80 -2.84
CA GLY A 75 11.84 -30.54 -3.42
C GLY A 75 11.26 -29.59 -2.38
N TYR A 76 10.57 -28.57 -2.84
CA TYR A 76 9.97 -27.51 -2.05
C TYR A 76 8.64 -27.08 -2.64
N ASP A 77 7.86 -26.31 -1.89
CA ASP A 77 6.60 -25.77 -2.35
C ASP A 77 6.75 -24.32 -2.80
N TRP A 78 5.90 -23.91 -3.72
CA TRP A 78 5.95 -22.57 -4.30
C TRP A 78 4.55 -22.06 -4.66
N CYS A 79 4.45 -20.72 -4.75
CA CYS A 79 3.26 -20.04 -5.25
C CYS A 79 3.67 -18.92 -6.21
N ILE A 80 2.97 -18.83 -7.35
CA ILE A 80 3.13 -17.75 -8.33
C ILE A 80 2.11 -16.64 -8.02
N VAL A 81 2.61 -15.42 -7.86
CA VAL A 81 1.82 -14.23 -7.62
C VAL A 81 2.01 -13.24 -8.77
N LYS A 82 0.90 -12.83 -9.40
CA LYS A 82 0.87 -11.70 -10.32
C LYS A 82 0.74 -10.42 -9.51
N LEU A 83 1.64 -9.48 -9.73
CA LEU A 83 1.58 -8.16 -9.12
C LEU A 83 0.45 -7.32 -9.72
N ALA A 84 -0.10 -6.42 -8.94
CA ALA A 84 -1.16 -5.50 -9.36
C ALA A 84 -0.72 -4.59 -10.52
N ARG A 85 0.53 -4.19 -10.51
CA ARG A 85 1.20 -3.36 -11.52
C ARG A 85 2.64 -3.84 -11.69
N PRO A 86 3.25 -3.67 -12.88
CA PRO A 86 4.69 -3.76 -13.01
C PRO A 86 5.36 -2.80 -12.02
N GLY A 87 6.40 -3.23 -11.32
CA GLY A 87 7.04 -2.34 -10.35
C GLY A 87 8.41 -2.79 -9.91
N VAL A 88 9.20 -1.83 -9.43
CA VAL A 88 10.49 -2.05 -8.78
C VAL A 88 10.26 -2.41 -7.33
N ILE A 89 10.56 -3.64 -6.96
CA ILE A 89 10.35 -4.15 -5.61
C ILE A 89 11.44 -3.60 -4.68
N LYS A 90 11.05 -3.07 -3.54
CA LYS A 90 11.95 -2.47 -2.53
C LYS A 90 12.10 -3.36 -1.30
N GLY A 91 11.11 -4.18 -1.04
CA GLY A 91 11.16 -5.14 0.06
C GLY A 91 9.88 -5.95 0.15
N VAL A 92 9.96 -6.97 0.95
CA VAL A 92 8.84 -7.88 1.22
C VAL A 92 8.66 -8.08 2.71
N ASP A 93 7.45 -8.44 3.10
CA ASP A 93 7.13 -8.99 4.40
C ASP A 93 6.57 -10.40 4.20
N ILE A 94 7.29 -11.41 4.70
CA ILE A 94 6.83 -12.80 4.75
C ILE A 94 6.33 -13.02 6.18
N ASP A 95 5.03 -12.97 6.35
CA ASP A 95 4.37 -13.05 7.65
C ASP A 95 3.90 -14.48 7.93
N THR A 96 4.37 -15.05 9.04
CA THR A 96 4.00 -16.36 9.55
C THR A 96 3.08 -16.28 10.76
N SER A 97 2.39 -15.16 10.98
CA SER A 97 1.46 -14.97 12.11
C SER A 97 0.53 -16.16 12.28
N HIS A 98 0.42 -16.64 13.52
CA HIS A 98 -0.37 -17.80 13.94
C HIS A 98 0.12 -19.17 13.45
N PHE A 99 1.08 -19.26 12.54
CA PHE A 99 1.77 -20.49 12.18
C PHE A 99 2.93 -20.73 13.14
N THR A 100 2.69 -21.48 14.22
CA THR A 100 3.67 -21.65 15.31
C THR A 100 4.51 -22.92 15.18
N GLY A 101 3.99 -23.95 14.51
CA GLY A 101 4.69 -25.24 14.32
C GLY A 101 4.67 -25.74 12.88
N ASN A 102 3.88 -25.14 12.05
CA ASN A 102 3.63 -25.47 10.64
C ASN A 102 4.08 -24.35 9.68
N PHE A 103 4.95 -23.45 10.13
CA PHE A 103 5.60 -22.46 9.28
C PHE A 103 6.77 -23.08 8.50
N PRO A 104 7.13 -22.57 7.31
CA PRO A 104 8.29 -23.04 6.58
C PRO A 104 9.59 -22.57 7.25
N PRO A 105 10.59 -23.44 7.47
CA PRO A 105 11.89 -23.06 8.02
C PRO A 105 12.62 -21.95 7.27
N ALA A 106 12.41 -21.85 5.95
CA ALA A 106 12.99 -20.81 5.11
C ALA A 106 12.10 -20.52 3.90
N ALA A 107 12.26 -19.33 3.33
CA ALA A 107 11.64 -18.93 2.07
C ALA A 107 12.61 -18.10 1.22
N SER A 108 12.38 -18.10 -0.10
CA SER A 108 13.03 -17.19 -1.06
C SER A 108 11.99 -16.63 -2.03
N ILE A 109 12.33 -15.57 -2.75
CA ILE A 109 11.45 -15.01 -3.77
C ILE A 109 12.24 -14.78 -5.05
N ASP A 110 11.72 -15.37 -6.12
CA ASP A 110 12.14 -15.10 -7.49
C ASP A 110 11.13 -14.15 -8.14
N ALA A 111 11.59 -13.34 -9.09
CA ALA A 111 10.77 -12.41 -9.83
C ALA A 111 10.97 -12.57 -11.35
N ALA A 112 9.93 -12.26 -12.11
CA ALA A 112 9.97 -12.26 -13.56
C ALA A 112 9.20 -11.07 -14.15
N TYR A 113 9.63 -10.62 -15.33
CA TYR A 113 8.86 -9.68 -16.13
C TYR A 113 8.20 -10.45 -17.28
N VAL A 114 6.88 -10.58 -17.22
CA VAL A 114 6.07 -11.23 -18.26
C VAL A 114 5.17 -10.16 -18.87
N VAL A 115 5.31 -9.93 -20.17
CA VAL A 115 4.59 -8.84 -20.87
C VAL A 115 3.09 -9.11 -20.89
N ASP A 116 2.70 -10.33 -21.26
CA ASP A 116 1.29 -10.73 -21.37
C ASP A 116 1.07 -12.15 -20.81
N GLY A 117 -0.05 -12.33 -20.12
CA GLY A 117 -0.50 -13.63 -19.64
C GLY A 117 0.16 -14.07 -18.33
N ALA A 118 0.34 -15.38 -18.18
CA ALA A 118 0.95 -16.02 -17.02
C ALA A 118 2.36 -16.52 -17.35
N PRO A 119 3.25 -16.67 -16.36
CA PRO A 119 4.55 -17.31 -16.54
C PRO A 119 4.40 -18.74 -17.10
N THR A 120 5.39 -19.15 -17.89
CA THR A 120 5.48 -20.48 -18.49
C THR A 120 6.73 -21.20 -18.02
N GLN A 121 6.93 -22.44 -18.45
CA GLN A 121 8.17 -23.17 -18.16
C GLN A 121 9.43 -22.50 -18.75
N ALA A 122 9.25 -21.67 -19.79
CA ALA A 122 10.35 -20.90 -20.39
C ALA A 122 10.62 -19.55 -19.70
N THR A 123 9.84 -19.19 -18.69
CA THR A 123 10.01 -17.93 -17.96
C THR A 123 11.33 -17.94 -17.19
N GLU A 124 12.16 -16.95 -17.44
CA GLU A 124 13.38 -16.73 -16.68
C GLU A 124 13.06 -16.06 -15.35
N TRP A 125 13.38 -16.75 -14.27
CA TRP A 125 13.19 -16.29 -12.91
C TRP A 125 14.51 -15.77 -12.33
N ILE A 126 14.43 -14.65 -11.65
CA ILE A 126 15.58 -13.96 -11.05
C ILE A 126 15.34 -13.91 -9.54
N GLU A 127 16.25 -14.48 -8.76
CA GLU A 127 16.18 -14.38 -7.30
C GLU A 127 16.36 -12.93 -6.86
N ILE A 128 15.36 -12.36 -6.20
CA ILE A 128 15.37 -11.00 -5.64
C ILE A 128 15.42 -10.99 -4.11
N VAL A 129 15.00 -12.07 -3.48
CA VAL A 129 15.12 -12.32 -2.04
C VAL A 129 15.77 -13.70 -1.88
N PRO A 130 17.02 -13.77 -1.39
CA PRO A 130 17.70 -15.04 -1.18
C PRO A 130 17.02 -15.84 -0.08
N SER A 131 17.33 -17.14 -0.02
CA SER A 131 16.80 -18.02 1.04
C SER A 131 17.04 -17.44 2.41
N THR A 132 15.97 -17.08 3.09
CA THR A 132 15.94 -16.42 4.39
C THR A 132 15.28 -17.34 5.40
N THR A 133 15.91 -17.51 6.56
CA THR A 133 15.36 -18.31 7.67
C THR A 133 14.13 -17.62 8.23
N LEU A 134 13.05 -18.38 8.41
CA LEU A 134 11.81 -17.91 9.01
C LEU A 134 11.65 -18.45 10.44
N GLN A 135 10.83 -17.78 11.21
CA GLN A 135 10.37 -18.18 12.54
C GLN A 135 8.84 -18.25 12.53
N GLY A 136 8.27 -19.03 13.42
CA GLY A 136 6.82 -19.07 13.57
C GLY A 136 6.27 -17.80 14.23
N ASN A 137 5.05 -17.45 13.87
CA ASN A 137 4.33 -16.30 14.43
C ASN A 137 5.12 -14.98 14.39
N SER A 138 5.72 -14.67 13.26
CA SER A 138 6.65 -13.55 13.11
C SER A 138 6.53 -12.89 11.73
N HIS A 139 6.84 -11.60 11.67
CA HIS A 139 7.07 -10.85 10.43
C HIS A 139 8.54 -10.96 10.03
N HIS A 140 8.79 -11.12 8.73
CA HIS A 140 10.14 -11.21 8.16
C HIS A 140 10.28 -10.18 7.06
N TYR A 141 10.81 -9.02 7.43
CA TYR A 141 11.05 -7.91 6.51
C TYR A 141 12.40 -8.09 5.81
N VAL A 142 12.37 -8.23 4.48
CA VAL A 142 13.58 -8.42 3.67
C VAL A 142 13.64 -7.38 2.56
N GLU A 143 14.74 -6.62 2.49
CA GLU A 143 14.98 -5.68 1.39
C GLU A 143 15.25 -6.43 0.08
N ALA A 144 14.65 -5.94 -1.01
CA ALA A 144 14.98 -6.32 -2.36
C ALA A 144 15.81 -5.19 -3.01
N ARG A 145 16.95 -5.55 -3.63
CA ARG A 145 17.92 -4.57 -4.15
C ARG A 145 17.98 -4.50 -5.66
N ASP A 146 17.14 -5.27 -6.35
CA ASP A 146 17.07 -5.24 -7.81
C ASP A 146 16.32 -3.96 -8.27
N ALA A 147 16.92 -3.25 -9.23
CA ALA A 147 16.33 -2.01 -9.76
C ALA A 147 15.37 -2.23 -10.94
N ARG A 148 15.26 -3.46 -11.44
CA ARG A 148 14.35 -3.80 -12.54
C ARG A 148 12.91 -3.86 -12.07
N ALA A 149 12.01 -3.56 -12.99
CA ALA A 149 10.58 -3.78 -12.77
C ALA A 149 10.22 -5.26 -13.00
N PHE A 150 9.27 -5.76 -12.23
CA PHE A 150 8.76 -7.11 -12.34
C PHE A 150 7.23 -7.11 -12.36
N THR A 151 6.64 -8.15 -12.93
CA THR A 151 5.18 -8.33 -13.02
C THR A 151 4.69 -9.54 -12.23
N HIS A 152 5.58 -10.50 -12.00
CA HIS A 152 5.27 -11.75 -11.31
C HIS A 152 6.35 -12.12 -10.30
N LEU A 153 5.92 -12.78 -9.23
CA LEU A 153 6.79 -13.39 -8.24
C LEU A 153 6.54 -14.89 -8.16
N ARG A 154 7.58 -15.64 -7.81
CA ARG A 154 7.47 -17.01 -7.31
C ARG A 154 7.98 -17.04 -5.88
N VAL A 155 7.08 -17.28 -4.94
CA VAL A 155 7.38 -17.43 -3.52
C VAL A 155 7.70 -18.89 -3.28
N ASN A 156 8.92 -19.19 -2.88
CA ASN A 156 9.38 -20.54 -2.59
C ASN A 156 9.44 -20.72 -1.07
N ILE A 157 8.93 -21.82 -0.57
CA ILE A 157 8.97 -22.19 0.84
C ILE A 157 9.65 -23.57 1.02
N TYR A 158 10.50 -23.69 2.01
CA TYR A 158 11.40 -24.83 2.16
C TYR A 158 11.18 -25.60 3.46
N PRO A 159 10.83 -26.92 3.45
CA PRO A 159 10.34 -27.64 2.25
C PRO A 159 8.85 -27.41 2.00
N ASP A 160 8.08 -27.13 3.05
CA ASP A 160 6.62 -26.96 3.10
C ASP A 160 6.24 -26.08 4.28
N GLY A 161 4.97 -25.70 4.39
CA GLY A 161 4.44 -25.00 5.57
C GLY A 161 3.37 -23.98 5.23
N GLY A 162 3.13 -23.08 6.20
CA GLY A 162 2.13 -22.04 6.08
C GLY A 162 2.70 -20.62 6.15
N VAL A 163 2.17 -19.74 5.28
CA VAL A 163 2.45 -18.31 5.24
C VAL A 163 1.13 -17.56 5.40
N ALA A 164 1.03 -16.79 6.47
CA ALA A 164 -0.18 -16.03 6.79
C ALA A 164 -0.41 -14.90 5.77
N ARG A 165 0.63 -14.09 5.54
CA ARG A 165 0.56 -12.97 4.59
C ARG A 165 1.86 -12.82 3.81
N LEU A 166 1.71 -12.38 2.57
CA LEU A 166 2.79 -11.84 1.75
C LEU A 166 2.48 -10.39 1.43
N ARG A 167 3.41 -9.48 1.74
CA ARG A 167 3.36 -8.10 1.29
C ARG A 167 4.58 -7.81 0.42
N VAL A 168 4.37 -7.13 -0.69
CA VAL A 168 5.41 -6.83 -1.68
C VAL A 168 5.44 -5.33 -1.89
N TYR A 169 6.31 -4.65 -1.19
CA TYR A 169 6.40 -3.20 -1.23
C TYR A 169 7.28 -2.75 -2.39
N GLY A 170 6.74 -1.92 -3.26
CA GLY A 170 7.46 -1.48 -4.45
C GLY A 170 6.91 -0.21 -5.06
N GLN A 171 7.67 0.31 -6.02
CA GLN A 171 7.30 1.48 -6.79
C GLN A 171 6.68 1.03 -8.11
N PRO A 172 5.39 1.32 -8.37
CA PRO A 172 4.74 1.03 -9.64
C PRO A 172 5.50 1.67 -10.81
N GLN A 173 5.60 0.95 -11.91
CA GLN A 173 6.16 1.43 -13.16
C GLN A 173 5.05 1.45 -14.22
N LEU A 174 4.49 2.63 -14.45
CA LEU A 174 3.46 2.86 -15.45
C LEU A 174 4.09 3.49 -16.70
N ASP A 175 3.61 3.10 -17.87
CA ASP A 175 3.98 3.77 -19.13
C ASP A 175 3.17 5.07 -19.29
N TRP A 176 3.76 6.16 -18.83
CA TRP A 176 3.19 7.49 -18.98
C TRP A 176 3.42 8.10 -20.37
N ALA A 177 4.28 7.51 -21.21
CA ALA A 177 4.62 8.05 -22.51
C ALA A 177 3.41 8.04 -23.47
N GLY A 178 2.58 6.98 -23.36
CA GLY A 178 1.35 6.82 -24.14
C GLY A 178 0.16 7.68 -23.67
N ALA A 179 0.21 8.27 -22.47
CA ALA A 179 -0.90 9.04 -21.93
C ALA A 179 -1.18 10.30 -22.76
N SER A 180 -2.45 10.66 -22.96
CA SER A 180 -2.83 11.91 -23.63
C SER A 180 -2.57 13.13 -22.73
N ALA A 181 -2.22 14.28 -23.31
CA ALA A 181 -2.04 15.53 -22.57
C ALA A 181 -3.33 16.04 -21.89
N THR A 182 -4.49 15.59 -22.35
CA THR A 182 -5.80 15.94 -21.79
C THR A 182 -6.39 14.87 -20.87
N GLU A 183 -5.74 13.70 -20.81
CA GLU A 183 -6.20 12.62 -19.96
C GLU A 183 -5.95 12.95 -18.48
N GLN A 184 -6.96 12.69 -17.66
CA GLN A 184 -6.88 12.94 -16.23
C GLN A 184 -6.61 11.66 -15.46
N PHE A 185 -5.66 11.75 -14.55
CA PHE A 185 -5.27 10.67 -13.63
C PHE A 185 -5.43 11.14 -12.20
N ASP A 186 -5.75 10.24 -11.30
CA ASP A 186 -5.56 10.51 -9.87
C ASP A 186 -4.05 10.48 -9.57
N LEU A 187 -3.45 11.66 -9.51
CA LEU A 187 -2.01 11.84 -9.32
C LEU A 187 -1.55 11.48 -7.90
N ALA A 188 -2.48 11.41 -6.94
CA ALA A 188 -2.18 10.97 -5.58
C ALA A 188 -2.31 9.46 -5.40
N ALA A 189 -2.99 8.75 -6.31
CA ALA A 189 -3.28 7.33 -6.14
C ALA A 189 -2.01 6.49 -5.98
N MET A 190 -2.02 5.62 -4.98
CA MET A 190 -0.92 4.69 -4.68
C MET A 190 -0.62 3.75 -5.84
N GLU A 191 -1.67 3.26 -6.50
CA GLU A 191 -1.56 2.39 -7.68
C GLU A 191 -0.91 3.10 -8.88
N ASN A 192 -0.86 4.41 -8.88
CA ASN A 192 -0.18 5.21 -9.88
C ASN A 192 1.24 5.61 -9.47
N GLY A 193 1.61 5.39 -8.21
CA GLY A 193 2.92 5.70 -7.66
C GLY A 193 2.94 6.90 -6.71
N GLY A 194 1.78 7.49 -6.37
CA GLY A 194 1.68 8.48 -5.32
C GLY A 194 1.99 7.87 -3.94
N TYR A 195 2.61 8.62 -3.05
CA TYR A 195 2.92 8.14 -1.70
C TYR A 195 2.94 9.26 -0.67
N VAL A 196 2.78 8.89 0.59
CA VAL A 196 2.88 9.83 1.72
C VAL A 196 4.35 9.99 2.11
N VAL A 197 4.85 11.22 2.01
CA VAL A 197 6.20 11.61 2.44
C VAL A 197 6.28 11.68 3.96
N ALA A 198 5.30 12.34 4.58
CA ALA A 198 5.23 12.53 6.02
C ALA A 198 3.81 12.90 6.47
N ALA A 199 3.48 12.59 7.72
CA ALA A 199 2.32 13.13 8.41
C ALA A 199 2.69 13.42 9.87
N ASN A 200 2.14 14.49 10.46
CA ASN A 200 2.48 14.85 11.83
C ASN A 200 1.77 13.96 12.86
N ASN A 201 0.70 13.30 12.49
CA ASN A 201 -0.03 12.40 13.38
C ASN A 201 -0.72 11.27 12.56
N GLN A 202 -0.59 10.02 13.04
CA GLN A 202 -1.17 8.82 12.43
C GLN A 202 -1.62 7.85 13.56
N HIS A 203 -2.27 8.40 14.59
CA HIS A 203 -2.49 7.66 15.83
C HIS A 203 -3.47 6.49 15.68
N PHE A 204 -4.56 6.68 14.94
CA PHE A 204 -5.60 5.66 14.74
C PHE A 204 -5.63 5.07 13.32
N GLY A 205 -5.07 5.77 12.34
CA GLY A 205 -5.01 5.33 10.96
C GLY A 205 -3.86 5.95 10.20
N LEU A 206 -3.26 5.19 9.28
CA LEU A 206 -2.12 5.63 8.48
C LEU A 206 -2.54 6.67 7.44
N ALA A 207 -1.69 7.67 7.23
CA ALA A 207 -1.92 8.65 6.16
C ALA A 207 -1.87 8.03 4.75
N SER A 208 -1.14 6.93 4.57
CA SER A 208 -1.13 6.18 3.31
C SER A 208 -2.51 5.63 2.91
N ASN A 209 -3.40 5.41 3.87
CA ASN A 209 -4.78 4.99 3.58
C ASN A 209 -5.56 6.02 2.76
N LEU A 210 -5.19 7.31 2.82
CA LEU A 210 -5.76 8.36 1.96
C LEU A 210 -5.68 8.03 0.47
N LEU A 211 -4.64 7.30 0.07
CA LEU A 211 -4.25 7.06 -1.32
C LEU A 211 -4.66 5.68 -1.84
N LEU A 212 -5.26 4.84 -0.97
CA LEU A 212 -5.76 3.52 -1.35
C LEU A 212 -6.90 3.62 -2.37
N PRO A 213 -7.07 2.61 -3.24
CA PRO A 213 -8.12 2.61 -4.26
C PRO A 213 -9.52 2.53 -3.66
N GLY A 214 -10.50 2.88 -4.47
CA GLY A 214 -11.90 2.80 -4.09
C GLY A 214 -12.29 3.75 -2.95
N ARG A 215 -13.48 3.58 -2.45
CA ARG A 215 -13.97 4.26 -1.24
C ARG A 215 -13.63 3.44 -0.01
N GLY A 216 -13.37 4.09 1.13
CA GLY A 216 -13.11 3.38 2.39
C GLY A 216 -14.23 2.43 2.77
N VAL A 217 -13.91 1.34 3.46
CA VAL A 217 -14.88 0.30 3.87
C VAL A 217 -15.25 0.40 5.37
N ASN A 218 -14.44 1.09 6.16
CA ASN A 218 -14.68 1.41 7.57
C ASN A 218 -13.73 2.53 8.02
N MET A 219 -13.81 2.99 9.28
CA MET A 219 -12.92 4.03 9.82
C MET A 219 -11.44 3.62 9.82
N GLY A 220 -11.13 2.35 10.12
CA GLY A 220 -9.76 1.84 10.15
C GLY A 220 -9.06 1.84 8.80
N ASP A 221 -9.82 1.99 7.71
CA ASP A 221 -9.35 2.09 6.34
C ASP A 221 -9.13 3.55 5.89
N GLY A 222 -9.05 4.49 6.83
CA GLY A 222 -8.75 5.89 6.59
C GLY A 222 -7.55 6.39 7.38
N TRP A 223 -7.16 7.63 7.12
CA TRP A 223 -6.22 8.36 7.97
C TRP A 223 -6.97 8.99 9.14
N GLU A 224 -6.54 8.71 10.37
CA GLU A 224 -7.15 9.29 11.56
C GLU A 224 -6.09 9.71 12.57
N THR A 225 -6.19 10.97 13.01
CA THR A 225 -5.31 11.57 13.98
C THR A 225 -5.94 11.53 15.38
N ARG A 226 -5.12 11.65 16.41
CA ARG A 226 -5.62 11.85 17.78
C ARG A 226 -6.26 13.23 17.91
N ARG A 227 -7.19 13.37 18.87
CA ARG A 227 -7.74 14.67 19.19
C ARG A 227 -6.64 15.64 19.61
N ARG A 228 -6.54 16.75 18.88
CA ARG A 228 -5.56 17.80 19.13
C ARG A 228 -6.00 18.67 20.29
N ARG A 229 -5.13 18.82 21.29
CA ARG A 229 -5.37 19.67 22.48
C ARG A 229 -4.42 20.88 22.52
N GLU A 230 -3.67 21.08 21.46
CA GLU A 230 -2.70 22.14 21.28
C GLU A 230 -3.08 22.99 20.07
N PRO A 231 -2.69 24.28 20.01
CA PRO A 231 -2.92 25.10 18.82
C PRO A 231 -2.30 24.48 17.57
N GLY A 232 -2.92 24.73 16.41
CA GLY A 232 -2.46 24.26 15.11
C GLY A 232 -3.43 23.26 14.49
N ASN A 233 -2.95 22.52 13.50
CA ASN A 233 -3.72 21.55 12.75
C ASN A 233 -2.87 20.31 12.43
N ASP A 234 -3.54 19.24 12.04
CA ASP A 234 -2.85 18.06 11.55
C ASP A 234 -2.69 18.11 10.02
N TRP A 235 -1.67 17.43 9.51
CA TRP A 235 -1.31 17.49 8.11
C TRP A 235 -0.62 16.21 7.60
N ALA A 236 -0.75 15.98 6.30
CA ALA A 236 0.00 14.96 5.56
C ALA A 236 0.60 15.57 4.29
N ILE A 237 1.85 15.20 3.96
CA ILE A 237 2.53 15.58 2.73
C ILE A 237 2.53 14.37 1.80
N ILE A 238 2.06 14.59 0.58
CA ILE A 238 1.93 13.56 -0.46
C ILE A 238 2.79 13.96 -1.64
N ALA A 239 3.64 13.03 -2.10
CA ALA A 239 4.29 13.10 -3.39
C ALA A 239 3.36 12.53 -4.45
N LEU A 240 3.19 13.23 -5.55
CA LEU A 240 2.37 12.80 -6.67
C LEU A 240 3.11 11.73 -7.50
N ALA A 241 2.36 10.87 -8.15
CA ALA A 241 2.88 9.83 -9.05
C ALA A 241 3.70 10.41 -10.20
N GLN A 242 3.26 11.53 -10.73
CA GLN A 242 3.93 12.31 -11.77
C GLN A 242 3.67 13.81 -11.53
N PRO A 243 4.58 14.69 -12.02
CA PRO A 243 4.28 16.12 -12.08
C PRO A 243 3.01 16.36 -12.89
N GLY A 244 2.14 17.23 -12.41
CA GLY A 244 0.90 17.51 -13.14
C GLY A 244 0.11 18.70 -12.59
N VAL A 245 -0.89 19.09 -13.36
CA VAL A 245 -1.80 20.20 -13.03
C VAL A 245 -3.09 19.62 -12.47
N ILE A 246 -3.33 19.84 -11.18
CA ILE A 246 -4.52 19.36 -10.49
C ILE A 246 -5.74 20.16 -10.97
N ARG A 247 -6.80 19.45 -11.36
CA ARG A 247 -8.04 20.00 -11.92
C ARG A 247 -9.26 19.74 -11.04
N ARG A 248 -9.25 18.65 -10.29
CA ARG A 248 -10.33 18.25 -9.39
C ARG A 248 -9.76 17.61 -8.14
N ILE A 249 -10.31 17.97 -7.01
CA ILE A 249 -9.94 17.43 -5.69
C ILE A 249 -11.17 16.76 -5.08
N GLU A 250 -10.96 15.56 -4.51
CA GLU A 250 -11.94 14.88 -3.68
C GLU A 250 -11.35 14.67 -2.29
N VAL A 251 -12.10 15.08 -1.28
CA VAL A 251 -11.82 14.76 0.13
C VAL A 251 -13.02 13.98 0.67
N ASP A 252 -12.83 12.70 0.98
CA ASP A 252 -13.90 11.82 1.47
C ASP A 252 -13.74 11.59 2.99
N THR A 253 -14.78 11.89 3.73
CA THR A 253 -14.89 11.65 5.18
C THR A 253 -15.73 10.40 5.49
N ALA A 254 -15.82 9.44 4.55
CA ALA A 254 -16.60 8.21 4.73
C ALA A 254 -16.33 7.54 6.07
N PHE A 255 -17.37 7.14 6.78
CA PHE A 255 -17.38 6.52 8.12
C PHE A 255 -16.96 7.43 9.27
N PHE A 256 -16.37 8.60 9.05
CA PHE A 256 -16.03 9.56 10.09
C PHE A 256 -17.26 10.43 10.43
N LYS A 257 -18.08 9.99 11.39
CA LYS A 257 -19.35 10.64 11.74
C LYS A 257 -19.26 11.64 12.88
N GLY A 258 -18.38 11.43 13.84
CA GLY A 258 -18.17 12.33 14.97
C GLY A 258 -16.76 12.87 15.10
N ASN A 259 -15.83 12.34 14.33
CA ASN A 259 -14.39 12.59 14.38
C ASN A 259 -13.82 13.02 13.01
N TYR A 260 -14.66 13.57 12.14
CA TYR A 260 -14.22 14.21 10.90
C TYR A 260 -13.65 15.61 11.18
N PRO A 261 -12.73 16.13 10.34
CA PRO A 261 -12.20 17.50 10.49
C PRO A 261 -13.27 18.54 10.21
N ASP A 262 -13.23 19.66 10.93
CA ASP A 262 -14.14 20.80 10.68
C ASP A 262 -13.97 21.34 9.27
N ARG A 263 -12.73 21.43 8.78
CA ARG A 263 -12.35 21.89 7.45
C ARG A 263 -11.02 21.31 7.00
N CYS A 264 -10.73 21.45 5.71
CA CYS A 264 -9.43 21.14 5.13
C CYS A 264 -8.91 22.30 4.27
N SER A 265 -7.62 22.29 3.98
CA SER A 265 -6.99 23.10 2.94
C SER A 265 -5.83 22.33 2.31
N ILE A 266 -5.41 22.71 1.11
CA ILE A 266 -4.28 22.08 0.43
C ILE A 266 -3.30 23.14 -0.06
N GLN A 267 -2.03 22.94 0.26
CA GLN A 267 -0.89 23.65 -0.31
C GLN A 267 -0.18 22.73 -1.29
N ALA A 268 0.47 23.29 -2.32
CA ALA A 268 1.16 22.51 -3.33
C ALA A 268 2.40 23.25 -3.84
N ALA A 269 3.39 22.46 -4.32
CA ALA A 269 4.58 23.01 -4.95
C ALA A 269 5.20 22.03 -5.96
N TYR A 270 5.95 22.59 -6.90
CA TYR A 270 6.85 21.85 -7.77
C TYR A 270 8.22 21.71 -7.09
N MET A 271 8.56 20.52 -6.64
CA MET A 271 9.81 20.22 -5.97
C MET A 271 10.68 19.34 -6.86
N SER A 272 11.86 19.83 -7.24
CA SER A 272 12.81 19.09 -8.08
C SER A 272 13.75 18.18 -7.29
N GLY A 273 13.63 18.13 -5.97
CA GLY A 273 14.46 17.33 -5.06
C GLY A 273 14.29 17.80 -3.61
N GLY A 274 15.03 17.16 -2.73
CA GLY A 274 15.03 17.45 -1.29
C GLY A 274 14.98 16.16 -0.47
N THR A 275 15.30 16.27 0.81
CA THR A 275 15.07 15.20 1.79
C THR A 275 13.68 15.35 2.39
N ASP A 276 13.11 14.25 2.91
CA ASP A 276 11.78 14.29 3.55
C ASP A 276 11.71 15.37 4.65
N SER A 277 12.78 15.52 5.46
CA SER A 277 12.84 16.55 6.49
C SER A 277 12.86 17.98 5.93
N SER A 278 13.51 18.20 4.79
CA SER A 278 13.49 19.50 4.12
C SER A 278 12.12 19.81 3.52
N LEU A 279 11.44 18.82 2.96
CA LEU A 279 10.08 18.95 2.43
C LEU A 279 9.08 19.30 3.54
N ILE A 280 9.21 18.70 4.73
CA ILE A 280 8.36 19.04 5.89
C ILE A 280 8.44 20.53 6.20
N THR A 281 9.65 21.07 6.32
CA THR A 281 9.86 22.49 6.63
C THR A 281 9.37 23.40 5.50
N GLN A 282 9.71 23.10 4.26
CA GLN A 282 9.35 23.91 3.10
C GLN A 282 7.83 23.92 2.86
N SER A 283 7.15 22.80 3.13
CA SER A 283 5.71 22.66 2.90
C SER A 283 4.87 23.68 3.67
N MET A 284 5.40 24.24 4.76
CA MET A 284 4.71 25.30 5.52
C MET A 284 4.54 26.59 4.73
N PHE A 285 5.40 26.80 3.72
CA PHE A 285 5.45 28.02 2.91
C PHE A 285 4.97 27.80 1.46
N TRP A 286 4.50 26.60 1.12
CA TRP A 286 3.98 26.34 -0.21
C TRP A 286 2.73 27.16 -0.51
N PRO A 287 2.53 27.61 -1.75
CA PRO A 287 1.31 28.29 -2.17
C PRO A 287 0.06 27.45 -1.87
N VAL A 288 -1.03 28.16 -1.62
CA VAL A 288 -2.34 27.53 -1.39
C VAL A 288 -2.92 27.12 -2.72
N LEU A 289 -3.17 25.81 -2.90
CA LEU A 289 -3.87 25.23 -4.04
C LEU A 289 -5.39 25.24 -3.82
N LEU A 290 -5.82 24.86 -2.61
CA LEU A 290 -7.21 24.88 -2.18
C LEU A 290 -7.28 25.61 -0.84
N GLY A 291 -8.00 26.75 -0.80
CA GLY A 291 -8.29 27.47 0.43
C GLY A 291 -9.09 26.64 1.42
N GLU A 292 -9.29 27.13 2.65
CA GLU A 292 -10.08 26.40 3.65
C GLU A 292 -11.49 26.07 3.15
N GLN A 293 -11.84 24.78 3.18
CA GLN A 293 -13.14 24.25 2.79
C GLN A 293 -13.79 23.51 3.96
N LYS A 294 -15.06 23.83 4.24
CA LYS A 294 -15.83 23.18 5.28
C LYS A 294 -16.13 21.73 4.90
N LEU A 295 -15.89 20.80 5.82
CA LEU A 295 -16.21 19.40 5.64
C LEU A 295 -17.50 19.02 6.39
N GLN A 296 -18.06 17.89 6.01
CA GLN A 296 -19.22 17.27 6.64
C GLN A 296 -18.89 15.82 6.97
N MET A 297 -19.63 15.24 7.90
CA MET A 297 -19.47 13.84 8.26
C MET A 297 -19.88 12.90 7.14
N ASP A 298 -19.16 11.78 6.98
CA ASP A 298 -19.55 10.65 6.13
C ASP A 298 -19.91 11.06 4.69
N LYS A 299 -19.10 11.95 4.08
CA LYS A 299 -19.42 12.60 2.80
C LYS A 299 -18.20 12.77 1.90
N GLN A 300 -18.40 12.61 0.59
CA GLN A 300 -17.46 13.01 -0.45
C GLN A 300 -17.64 14.50 -0.75
N HIS A 301 -16.52 15.24 -0.74
CA HIS A 301 -16.47 16.66 -1.07
C HIS A 301 -15.64 16.82 -2.33
N PHE A 302 -16.18 17.51 -3.33
CA PHE A 302 -15.52 17.75 -4.61
C PHE A 302 -15.29 19.24 -4.79
N PHE A 303 -14.08 19.58 -5.24
CA PHE A 303 -13.65 20.94 -5.48
C PHE A 303 -13.04 21.04 -6.88
N GLU A 304 -13.45 22.01 -7.67
CA GLU A 304 -12.95 22.33 -9.01
C GLU A 304 -12.75 23.84 -9.18
N PRO A 305 -13.82 24.69 -9.02
CA PRO A 305 -13.66 26.13 -9.21
C PRO A 305 -12.85 26.81 -8.10
N GLU A 306 -12.71 26.16 -6.94
CA GLU A 306 -11.95 26.69 -5.81
C GLU A 306 -10.43 26.45 -5.92
N ILE A 307 -10.00 25.69 -6.94
CA ILE A 307 -8.59 25.32 -7.13
C ILE A 307 -7.82 26.49 -7.74
N ALA A 308 -6.77 26.93 -7.08
CA ALA A 308 -5.89 27.99 -7.60
C ALA A 308 -5.05 27.48 -8.78
N ALA A 309 -4.84 28.32 -9.77
CA ALA A 309 -4.06 28.01 -10.97
C ALA A 309 -2.54 28.12 -10.69
N LEU A 310 -1.98 27.15 -9.97
CA LEU A 310 -0.54 27.09 -9.64
C LEU A 310 0.34 26.55 -10.76
N GLY A 311 -0.24 25.96 -11.82
CA GLY A 311 0.51 25.20 -12.82
C GLY A 311 0.87 23.78 -12.32
N PRO A 312 1.88 23.13 -12.93
CA PRO A 312 2.31 21.80 -12.52
C PRO A 312 2.86 21.78 -11.09
N VAL A 313 2.55 20.72 -10.35
CA VAL A 313 3.06 20.45 -9.01
C VAL A 313 3.51 19.01 -8.88
N THR A 314 4.40 18.71 -7.94
CA THR A 314 4.91 17.38 -7.64
C THR A 314 4.50 16.91 -6.26
N HIS A 315 4.19 17.85 -5.37
CA HIS A 315 3.85 17.55 -3.97
C HIS A 315 2.68 18.40 -3.51
N VAL A 316 1.88 17.82 -2.63
CA VAL A 316 0.82 18.53 -1.92
C VAL A 316 0.94 18.33 -0.43
N ARG A 317 0.44 19.31 0.34
CA ARG A 317 0.23 19.20 1.78
C ARG A 317 -1.24 19.36 2.06
N LEU A 318 -1.89 18.26 2.48
CA LEU A 318 -3.24 18.27 3.01
C LEU A 318 -3.18 18.72 4.47
N ASN A 319 -3.89 19.79 4.80
CA ASN A 319 -4.14 20.22 6.16
C ASN A 319 -5.56 19.85 6.56
N ILE A 320 -5.73 19.26 7.72
CA ILE A 320 -7.03 19.00 8.36
C ILE A 320 -7.11 19.83 9.64
N ILE A 321 -8.23 20.50 9.86
CA ILE A 321 -8.37 21.53 10.90
C ILE A 321 -9.53 21.19 11.82
N PRO A 322 -9.29 21.06 13.14
CA PRO A 322 -7.97 20.98 13.78
C PRO A 322 -7.33 19.60 13.67
N ASP A 323 -8.12 18.54 13.68
CA ASP A 323 -7.78 17.11 13.69
C ASP A 323 -8.94 16.29 13.15
N GLY A 324 -8.77 14.97 13.06
CA GLY A 324 -9.86 14.06 12.75
C GLY A 324 -9.48 12.99 11.74
N GLY A 325 -10.51 12.43 11.09
CA GLY A 325 -10.37 11.35 10.12
C GLY A 325 -10.80 11.75 8.71
N VAL A 326 -9.99 11.33 7.73
CA VAL A 326 -10.27 11.44 6.29
C VAL A 326 -10.08 10.05 5.67
N SER A 327 -11.09 9.57 4.98
CA SER A 327 -11.06 8.24 4.38
C SER A 327 -10.19 8.19 3.13
N ARG A 328 -10.40 9.15 2.21
CA ARG A 328 -9.67 9.21 0.93
C ARG A 328 -9.39 10.65 0.51
N LEU A 329 -8.27 10.79 -0.20
CA LEU A 329 -7.91 11.99 -0.97
C LEU A 329 -7.70 11.57 -2.43
N ARG A 330 -8.31 12.28 -3.38
CA ARG A 330 -8.06 12.13 -4.82
C ARG A 330 -7.67 13.46 -5.42
N LEU A 331 -6.66 13.44 -6.26
CA LEU A 331 -6.11 14.62 -6.92
C LEU A 331 -6.08 14.39 -8.44
N TRP A 332 -7.23 14.58 -9.06
CA TRP A 332 -7.37 14.39 -10.50
C TRP A 332 -6.72 15.54 -11.27
N GLY A 333 -5.84 15.18 -12.20
CA GLY A 333 -5.10 16.18 -12.97
C GLY A 333 -4.51 15.64 -14.26
N THR A 334 -3.99 16.54 -15.07
CA THR A 334 -3.28 16.25 -16.32
C THR A 334 -1.78 16.25 -16.08
N LEU A 335 -1.04 15.39 -16.78
CA LEU A 335 0.42 15.31 -16.68
C LEU A 335 1.09 16.59 -17.21
N ASP A 336 2.21 16.96 -16.58
CA ASP A 336 3.16 17.94 -17.09
C ASP A 336 4.06 17.24 -18.10
N LYS A 337 3.85 17.49 -19.41
CA LYS A 337 4.58 16.88 -20.54
C LYS A 337 5.42 17.89 -21.26
#